data_569270c54124040a50ef4cf5bd69e982
#
_entry.id   569270c54124040a50ef4cf5bd69e982
#
_cell.length_a   1.000
_cell.length_b   1.000
_cell.length_c   1.000
_cell.angle_alpha   90.00
_cell.angle_beta   90.00
_cell.angle_gamma   90.00
#
_symmetry.space_group_name_H-M   'P 1'
#
loop_
_entity.id
_entity.type
_entity.pdbx_description
1 polymer ?
#
loop_
_entity_poly.entity_id
_entity_poly.type
_entity_poly.pdbx_seq_one_letter_code
_entity_poly.pdbx_strand_id
1 'polypeptide(L)'
;MVHALQRAGQRLRPGGALISIRPHPTWRPLVSILTGKRRIPVARLINPDFDRYLRATEAALQRVVDEGWFSNAGRRSRQYRIRLDNLSQLRSYLELINPTRPRFPPGTRAHLQALWKSVPPGARIEVTESMVVNALTKPR
;
A
#
# COMPACT_ATOMS: atom_id res chain seq x y z
N MET A 1 -4.77 -16.88 -7.61
CA MET A 1 -3.43 -16.48 -7.10
C MET A 1 -2.57 -17.67 -6.69
N VAL A 2 -3.06 -18.62 -5.87
CA VAL A 2 -2.28 -19.82 -5.45
C VAL A 2 -1.65 -20.55 -6.64
N HIS A 3 -2.42 -20.87 -7.68
CA HIS A 3 -1.86 -21.50 -8.89
C HIS A 3 -0.72 -20.73 -9.57
N ALA A 4 -0.76 -19.40 -9.56
CA ALA A 4 0.33 -18.59 -10.11
C ALA A 4 1.61 -18.72 -9.27
N LEU A 5 1.47 -18.76 -7.95
CA LEU A 5 2.58 -18.98 -7.02
C LEU A 5 3.16 -20.40 -7.17
N GLN A 6 2.30 -21.42 -7.31
CA GLN A 6 2.73 -22.81 -7.55
C GLN A 6 3.49 -22.91 -8.89
N ARG A 7 2.98 -22.29 -9.97
CA ARG A 7 3.69 -22.22 -11.26
C ARG A 7 5.04 -21.53 -11.14
N ALA A 8 5.13 -20.43 -10.37
CA ALA A 8 6.41 -19.79 -10.09
C ALA A 8 7.36 -20.77 -9.37
N GLY A 9 6.85 -21.49 -8.37
CA GLY A 9 7.61 -22.52 -7.66
C GLY A 9 8.12 -23.63 -8.59
N GLN A 10 7.32 -24.09 -9.56
CA GLN A 10 7.74 -25.08 -10.54
C GLN A 10 8.90 -24.59 -11.41
N ARG A 11 8.91 -23.29 -11.78
CA ARG A 11 9.92 -22.68 -12.66
C ARG A 11 11.20 -22.27 -11.95
N LEU A 12 11.14 -22.04 -10.67
CA LEU A 12 12.33 -21.69 -9.88
C LEU A 12 13.20 -22.93 -9.67
N ARG A 13 14.51 -22.74 -9.73
CA ARG A 13 15.48 -23.77 -9.29
C ARG A 13 15.41 -23.95 -7.78
N PRO A 14 15.80 -25.11 -7.23
CA PRO A 14 15.97 -25.30 -5.80
C PRO A 14 16.84 -24.18 -5.19
N GLY A 15 16.41 -23.61 -4.05
CA GLY A 15 17.04 -22.46 -3.43
C GLY A 15 16.73 -21.11 -4.11
N GLY A 16 15.98 -21.09 -5.22
CA GLY A 16 15.53 -19.88 -5.88
C GLY A 16 14.55 -19.07 -4.99
N ALA A 17 14.54 -17.75 -5.14
CA ALA A 17 13.73 -16.87 -4.33
C ALA A 17 12.55 -16.27 -5.12
N LEU A 18 11.41 -16.11 -4.45
CA LEU A 18 10.26 -15.35 -4.89
C LEU A 18 10.09 -14.13 -3.96
N ILE A 19 10.06 -12.94 -4.54
CA ILE A 19 9.85 -11.70 -3.80
C ILE A 19 8.45 -11.18 -4.12
N SER A 20 7.62 -11.01 -3.11
CA SER A 20 6.31 -10.39 -3.20
C SER A 20 6.36 -9.00 -2.59
N ILE A 21 6.06 -7.98 -3.39
CA ILE A 21 5.98 -6.58 -2.95
C ILE A 21 4.55 -6.11 -3.18
N ARG A 22 3.92 -5.57 -2.16
CA ARG A 22 2.54 -5.11 -2.24
C ARG A 22 2.22 -4.08 -1.16
N PRO A 23 1.11 -3.33 -1.29
CA PRO A 23 0.61 -2.50 -0.20
C PRO A 23 0.39 -3.32 1.07
N HIS A 24 0.58 -2.68 2.22
CA HIS A 24 0.42 -3.34 3.50
C HIS A 24 -1.07 -3.66 3.75
N PRO A 25 -1.45 -4.89 4.14
CA PRO A 25 -2.85 -5.34 4.18
C PRO A 25 -3.71 -4.62 5.23
N THR A 26 -3.10 -4.05 6.25
CA THR A 26 -3.82 -3.35 7.33
C THR A 26 -3.51 -1.85 7.38
N TRP A 27 -2.59 -1.36 6.55
CA TRP A 27 -2.26 0.06 6.48
C TRP A 27 -3.25 0.77 5.57
N ARG A 28 -3.74 1.91 6.06
CA ARG A 28 -4.58 2.82 5.28
C ARG A 28 -3.78 4.07 4.96
N PRO A 29 -3.73 4.51 3.69
CA PRO A 29 -3.00 5.70 3.30
C PRO A 29 -3.42 6.91 4.14
N LEU A 30 -2.45 7.62 4.70
CA LEU A 30 -2.68 8.80 5.52
C LEU A 30 -2.41 10.05 4.69
N VAL A 31 -3.43 10.85 4.47
CA VAL A 31 -3.32 12.18 3.85
C VAL A 31 -3.05 13.21 4.93
N SER A 32 -2.01 13.99 4.76
CA SER A 32 -1.60 15.08 5.66
C SER A 32 -1.28 16.34 4.88
N ILE A 33 -1.36 17.49 5.54
CA ILE A 33 -0.85 18.76 5.04
C ILE A 33 0.50 19.04 5.70
N LEU A 34 1.50 19.39 4.90
CA LEU A 34 2.81 19.85 5.36
C LEU A 34 2.90 21.36 5.28
N THR A 35 3.23 22.02 6.39
CA THR A 35 3.51 23.46 6.45
C THR A 35 4.87 23.67 7.14
N GLY A 36 5.89 23.95 6.36
CA GLY A 36 7.25 23.97 6.87
C GLY A 36 7.63 22.60 7.46
N LYS A 37 7.99 22.56 8.75
CA LYS A 37 8.32 21.31 9.46
C LYS A 37 7.11 20.62 10.09
N ARG A 38 5.93 21.25 10.06
CA ARG A 38 4.72 20.75 10.72
C ARG A 38 3.91 19.85 9.80
N ARG A 39 3.49 18.70 10.30
CA ARG A 39 2.58 17.77 9.61
C ARG A 39 1.23 17.79 10.32
N ILE A 40 0.16 18.03 9.56
CA ILE A 40 -1.22 18.04 10.03
C ILE A 40 -1.90 16.83 9.40
N PRO A 41 -2.13 15.73 10.14
CA PRO A 41 -2.88 14.59 9.61
C PRO A 41 -4.35 15.00 9.40
N VAL A 42 -4.92 14.59 8.26
CA VAL A 42 -6.28 14.97 7.87
C VAL A 42 -7.20 13.76 7.77
N ALA A 43 -6.81 12.74 7.02
CA ALA A 43 -7.67 11.59 6.77
C ALA A 43 -6.87 10.32 6.50
N ARG A 44 -7.41 9.18 6.94
CA ARG A 44 -7.01 7.86 6.44
C ARG A 44 -7.99 7.43 5.37
N LEU A 45 -7.47 7.13 4.19
CA LEU A 45 -8.28 6.70 3.06
C LEU A 45 -8.78 5.28 3.28
N ILE A 46 -9.94 4.96 2.72
CA ILE A 46 -10.55 3.64 2.80
C ILE A 46 -10.65 3.01 1.41
N ASN A 47 -10.40 1.72 1.32
CA ASN A 47 -10.52 0.95 0.09
C ASN A 47 -10.90 -0.50 0.41
N PRO A 48 -12.18 -0.75 0.82
CA PRO A 48 -12.62 -2.06 1.32
C PRO A 48 -12.42 -3.21 0.32
N ASP A 49 -12.64 -2.96 -0.97
CA ASP A 49 -12.47 -3.97 -2.02
C ASP A 49 -11.01 -4.36 -2.17
N PHE A 50 -10.11 -3.37 -2.17
CA PHE A 50 -8.69 -3.61 -2.25
C PHE A 50 -8.15 -4.31 -0.99
N ASP A 51 -8.63 -3.94 0.19
CA ASP A 51 -8.31 -4.62 1.45
C ASP A 51 -8.64 -6.11 1.39
N ARG A 52 -9.75 -6.48 0.73
CA ARG A 52 -10.12 -7.88 0.51
C ARG A 52 -9.12 -8.61 -0.38
N TYR A 53 -8.67 -7.97 -1.48
CA TYR A 53 -7.62 -8.53 -2.34
C TYR A 53 -6.30 -8.72 -1.61
N LEU A 54 -5.90 -7.77 -0.78
CA LEU A 54 -4.67 -7.86 0.00
C LEU A 54 -4.73 -9.01 1.00
N ARG A 55 -5.85 -9.20 1.70
CA ARG A 55 -6.03 -10.35 2.60
C ARG A 55 -6.00 -11.68 1.85
N ALA A 56 -6.63 -11.76 0.68
CA ALA A 56 -6.58 -12.96 -0.16
C ALA A 56 -5.15 -13.26 -0.65
N THR A 57 -4.35 -12.22 -0.90
CA THR A 57 -2.93 -12.38 -1.26
C THR A 57 -2.11 -12.90 -0.08
N GLU A 58 -2.32 -12.38 1.12
CA GLU A 58 -1.67 -12.89 2.34
C GLU A 58 -1.98 -14.38 2.54
N ALA A 59 -3.27 -14.74 2.45
CA ALA A 59 -3.71 -16.13 2.58
C ALA A 59 -3.09 -17.04 1.50
N ALA A 60 -2.97 -16.56 0.25
CA ALA A 60 -2.36 -17.34 -0.82
C ALA A 60 -0.84 -17.56 -0.61
N LEU A 61 -0.12 -16.55 -0.10
CA LEU A 61 1.29 -16.69 0.23
C LEU A 61 1.49 -17.65 1.40
N GLN A 62 0.65 -17.56 2.43
CA GLN A 62 0.73 -18.51 3.56
C GLN A 62 0.43 -19.94 3.10
N ARG A 63 -0.59 -20.11 2.28
CA ARG A 63 -0.98 -21.44 1.76
C ARG A 63 0.14 -22.13 1.00
N VAL A 64 0.88 -21.45 0.13
CA VAL A 64 1.99 -22.07 -0.61
C VAL A 64 3.19 -22.41 0.29
N VAL A 65 3.31 -21.75 1.43
CA VAL A 65 4.28 -22.12 2.47
C VAL A 65 3.79 -23.38 3.22
N ASP A 66 2.53 -23.41 3.64
CA ASP A 66 1.93 -24.54 4.35
C ASP A 66 1.91 -25.83 3.49
N GLU A 67 1.71 -25.67 2.17
CA GLU A 67 1.77 -26.76 1.19
C GLU A 67 3.21 -27.18 0.83
N GLY A 68 4.24 -26.55 1.39
CA GLY A 68 5.65 -26.90 1.18
C GLY A 68 6.25 -26.47 -0.18
N TRP A 69 5.53 -25.65 -0.97
CA TRP A 69 6.07 -25.10 -2.21
C TRP A 69 7.21 -24.12 -1.97
N PHE A 70 7.14 -23.41 -0.85
CA PHE A 70 8.11 -22.42 -0.43
C PHE A 70 8.35 -22.49 1.07
N SER A 71 9.51 -22.03 1.50
CA SER A 71 9.83 -21.69 2.88
C SER A 71 9.84 -20.18 3.05
N ASN A 72 9.38 -19.67 4.19
CA ASN A 72 9.43 -18.26 4.50
C ASN A 72 10.88 -17.83 4.77
N ALA A 73 11.42 -16.93 3.99
CA ALA A 73 12.77 -16.39 4.16
C ALA A 73 12.78 -15.01 4.83
N GLY A 74 11.64 -14.37 4.96
CA GLY A 74 11.50 -13.12 5.69
C GLY A 74 10.33 -12.25 5.25
N ARG A 75 9.97 -11.32 6.15
CA ARG A 75 8.95 -10.30 5.91
C ARG A 75 9.43 -8.95 6.47
N ARG A 76 9.25 -7.89 5.69
CA ARG A 76 9.55 -6.52 6.11
C ARG A 76 8.46 -5.57 5.66
N SER A 77 8.14 -4.60 6.50
CA SER A 77 7.26 -3.47 6.17
C SER A 77 8.07 -2.19 6.08
N ARG A 78 7.70 -1.33 5.13
CA ARG A 78 8.31 -0.01 4.92
C ARG A 78 7.23 1.01 4.64
N GLN A 79 7.33 2.15 5.29
CA GLN A 79 6.54 3.32 4.94
C GLN A 79 7.29 4.18 3.93
N TYR A 80 6.55 4.78 3.01
CA TYR A 80 7.07 5.78 2.08
C TYR A 80 6.08 6.93 1.99
N ARG A 81 6.55 8.06 1.52
CA ARG A 81 5.79 9.31 1.48
C ARG A 81 5.81 9.90 0.09
N ILE A 82 4.64 10.27 -0.38
CA ILE A 82 4.44 10.94 -1.65
C ILE A 82 4.08 12.38 -1.33
N ARG A 83 4.85 13.32 -1.88
CA ARG A 83 4.62 14.75 -1.70
C ARG A 83 4.01 15.32 -2.97
N LEU A 84 2.94 16.06 -2.80
CA LEU A 84 2.12 16.63 -3.85
C LEU A 84 1.97 18.13 -3.58
N ASP A 85 2.04 18.95 -4.62
CA ASP A 85 2.06 20.40 -4.47
C ASP A 85 0.67 21.00 -4.24
N ASN A 86 -0.39 20.28 -4.59
CA ASN A 86 -1.76 20.78 -4.50
C ASN A 86 -2.82 19.68 -4.53
N LEU A 87 -4.10 20.08 -4.32
CA LEU A 87 -5.25 19.18 -4.34
C LEU A 87 -5.50 18.53 -5.71
N SER A 88 -5.11 19.18 -6.81
CA SER A 88 -5.26 18.60 -8.15
C SER A 88 -4.32 17.42 -8.34
N GLN A 89 -3.06 17.54 -7.90
CA GLN A 89 -2.11 16.44 -7.92
C GLN A 89 -2.57 15.28 -7.01
N LEU A 90 -3.16 15.59 -5.85
CA LEU A 90 -3.75 14.54 -5.01
C LEU A 90 -4.86 13.79 -5.73
N ARG A 91 -5.75 14.51 -6.43
CA ARG A 91 -6.81 13.88 -7.23
C ARG A 91 -6.21 12.95 -8.28
N SER A 92 -5.28 13.45 -9.08
CA SER A 92 -4.60 12.67 -10.12
C SER A 92 -3.91 11.43 -9.54
N TYR A 93 -3.22 11.57 -8.41
CA TYR A 93 -2.59 10.45 -7.72
C TYR A 93 -3.61 9.37 -7.33
N LEU A 94 -4.74 9.74 -6.75
CA LEU A 94 -5.77 8.79 -6.34
C LEU A 94 -6.46 8.12 -7.55
N GLU A 95 -6.55 8.82 -8.68
CA GLU A 95 -7.11 8.28 -9.92
C GLU A 95 -6.19 7.27 -10.62
N LEU A 96 -4.88 7.34 -10.40
CA LEU A 96 -3.91 6.37 -10.91
C LEU A 96 -3.96 5.03 -10.18
N ILE A 97 -4.51 4.98 -8.98
CA ILE A 97 -4.61 3.73 -8.21
C ILE A 97 -5.74 2.86 -8.78
N ASN A 98 -5.37 1.72 -9.35
CA ASN A 98 -6.27 0.78 -10.01
C ASN A 98 -6.07 -0.63 -9.40
N PRO A 99 -7.10 -1.52 -9.28
CA PRO A 99 -8.43 -1.41 -9.91
C PRO A 99 -9.46 -0.63 -9.07
N THR A 100 -9.31 -0.56 -7.76
CA THR A 100 -10.26 0.13 -6.89
C THR A 100 -9.61 1.36 -6.30
N ARG A 101 -10.28 2.51 -6.44
CA ARG A 101 -9.75 3.80 -5.97
C ARG A 101 -9.99 3.97 -4.47
N PRO A 102 -8.98 4.41 -3.70
CA PRO A 102 -9.19 4.78 -2.32
C PRO A 102 -10.13 5.98 -2.21
N ARG A 103 -10.93 5.99 -1.16
CA ARG A 103 -11.94 7.02 -0.92
C ARG A 103 -11.66 7.73 0.41
N PHE A 104 -12.01 8.99 0.44
CA PHE A 104 -12.08 9.72 1.70
C PHE A 104 -13.25 9.22 2.55
N PRO A 105 -13.07 9.03 3.86
CA PRO A 105 -14.21 8.86 4.76
C PRO A 105 -15.16 10.06 4.67
N PRO A 106 -16.45 9.88 4.98
CA PRO A 106 -17.43 10.97 4.95
C PRO A 106 -16.94 12.22 5.67
N GLY A 107 -17.12 13.40 5.06
CA GLY A 107 -16.73 14.70 5.62
C GLY A 107 -15.24 15.05 5.56
N THR A 108 -14.34 14.08 5.46
CA THR A 108 -12.89 14.35 5.55
C THR A 108 -12.32 15.04 4.31
N ARG A 109 -12.93 14.85 3.14
CA ARG A 109 -12.55 15.58 1.92
C ARG A 109 -12.88 17.08 2.06
N ALA A 110 -14.06 17.42 2.56
CA ALA A 110 -14.45 18.81 2.80
C ALA A 110 -13.55 19.46 3.87
N HIS A 111 -13.22 18.70 4.90
CA HIS A 111 -12.26 19.16 5.92
C HIS A 111 -10.87 19.44 5.32
N LEU A 112 -10.34 18.55 4.48
CA LEU A 112 -9.08 18.77 3.76
C LEU A 112 -9.14 20.05 2.93
N GLN A 113 -10.23 20.28 2.18
CA GLN A 113 -10.41 21.48 1.35
C GLN A 113 -10.47 22.75 2.18
N ALA A 114 -11.15 22.71 3.32
CA ALA A 114 -11.22 23.86 4.23
C ALA A 114 -9.86 24.19 4.81
N LEU A 115 -9.13 23.20 5.33
CA LEU A 115 -7.76 23.38 5.82
C LEU A 115 -6.83 23.91 4.73
N TRP A 116 -6.93 23.38 3.50
CA TRP A 116 -6.07 23.79 2.39
C TRP A 116 -6.21 25.28 2.04
N LYS A 117 -7.40 25.86 2.21
CA LYS A 117 -7.63 27.30 2.02
C LYS A 117 -6.96 28.18 3.07
N SER A 118 -6.66 27.63 4.25
CA SER A 118 -6.11 28.37 5.39
C SER A 118 -4.60 28.21 5.57
N VAL A 119 -3.95 27.32 4.79
CA VAL A 119 -2.51 27.11 4.93
C VAL A 119 -1.70 28.18 4.18
N PRO A 120 -0.48 28.48 4.65
CA PRO A 120 0.38 29.46 4.01
C PRO A 120 0.89 28.99 2.63
N PRO A 121 1.33 29.89 1.77
CA PRO A 121 2.00 29.56 0.52
C PRO A 121 3.18 28.60 0.77
N GLY A 122 3.40 27.67 -0.14
CA GLY A 122 4.44 26.64 -0.01
C GLY A 122 4.03 25.41 0.82
N ALA A 123 2.80 25.35 1.33
CA ALA A 123 2.26 24.12 1.90
C ALA A 123 2.18 23.02 0.84
N ARG A 124 2.31 21.77 1.27
CA ARG A 124 2.21 20.58 0.42
C ARG A 124 1.26 19.55 1.03
N ILE A 125 0.78 18.67 0.18
CA ILE A 125 0.05 17.48 0.62
C ILE A 125 1.04 16.32 0.69
N GLU A 126 0.95 15.52 1.72
CA GLU A 126 1.72 14.29 1.84
C GLU A 126 0.78 13.10 2.00
N VAL A 127 0.99 12.06 1.21
CA VAL A 127 0.33 10.77 1.39
C VAL A 127 1.37 9.81 1.93
N THR A 128 1.14 9.30 3.15
CA THR A 128 1.98 8.27 3.75
C THR A 128 1.37 6.91 3.44
N GLU A 129 2.13 6.10 2.73
CA GLU A 129 1.79 4.74 2.32
C GLU A 129 2.66 3.73 3.07
N SER A 130 2.23 2.48 3.08
CA SER A 130 3.04 1.37 3.57
C SER A 130 3.02 0.21 2.59
N MET A 131 4.16 -0.42 2.42
CA MET A 131 4.30 -1.66 1.65
C MET A 131 4.80 -2.78 2.55
N VAL A 132 4.51 -4.00 2.17
CA VAL A 132 5.11 -5.21 2.74
C VAL A 132 5.85 -5.97 1.65
N VAL A 133 7.02 -6.45 2.01
CA VAL A 133 7.87 -7.31 1.19
C VAL A 133 7.98 -8.65 1.87
N ASN A 134 7.59 -9.72 1.19
CA ASN A 134 7.84 -11.09 1.63
C ASN A 134 8.89 -11.72 0.71
N ALA A 135 9.85 -12.38 1.31
CA ALA A 135 10.79 -13.25 0.63
C ALA A 135 10.42 -14.71 0.94
N LEU A 136 10.21 -15.50 -0.11
CA LEU A 136 9.97 -16.94 -0.04
C LEU A 136 11.09 -17.65 -0.80
N THR A 137 11.56 -18.78 -0.29
CA THR A 137 12.61 -19.57 -0.94
C THR A 137 12.07 -20.94 -1.32
N LYS A 138 12.34 -21.38 -2.53
CA LYS A 138 12.02 -22.75 -2.93
C LYS A 138 12.90 -23.73 -2.15
N PRO A 139 12.35 -24.76 -1.47
CA PRO A 139 13.13 -25.79 -0.80
C PRO A 139 14.16 -26.44 -1.73
N ARG A 140 15.26 -26.90 -1.14
CA ARG A 140 16.32 -27.64 -1.87
C ARG A 140 15.89 -29.06 -2.18
#